data_b13d1d9ad10d302425c07319edc080f8
#
_entry.id   b13d1d9ad10d302425c07319edc080f8
#
_cell.length_a   1.000
_cell.length_b   1.000
_cell.length_c   1.000
_cell.angle_alpha   90.00
_cell.angle_beta   90.00
_cell.angle_gamma   90.00
#
_symmetry.space_group_name_H-M   'P 1'
#
loop_
_entity.id
_entity.type
_entity.pdbx_description
1 polymer ?
#
loop_
_entity_poly.entity_id
_entity_poly.type
_entity_poly.pdbx_seq_one_letter_code
_entity_poly.pdbx_strand_id
1 'polypeptide(L)'
;LADNPIHRAMPTLNALVAEPWDQGNDFFDPTSLQISTIRAGQGVTNVIPGSVEVLFNLRFSTEVTADEIRERCEAILDQGGLTYDIEWSLSGEPFLTEPGALLNAVTGSIEATTGRVPEVSTGGGTSDGRFIAPSGAQVVEVGHVNETIHQINERVRLADFPLLTKIY
;
A
#
# COMPACT_ATOMS: atom_id res chain seq x y z
N LEU A 1 38.52 -11.28 8.47
CA LEU A 1 37.37 -10.80 9.23
C LEU A 1 36.13 -11.53 8.75
N ALA A 2 35.26 -11.93 9.67
CA ALA A 2 34.03 -12.63 9.31
C ALA A 2 33.08 -11.67 8.55
N ASP A 3 32.55 -12.16 7.43
CA ASP A 3 31.52 -11.42 6.68
C ASP A 3 30.14 -11.72 7.30
N ASN A 4 29.45 -10.67 7.76
CA ASN A 4 28.14 -10.81 8.41
C ASN A 4 27.08 -10.14 7.54
N PRO A 5 26.18 -10.90 6.90
CA PRO A 5 25.17 -10.37 6.00
C PRO A 5 24.19 -9.43 6.71
N ILE A 6 23.93 -9.60 8.00
CA ILE A 6 23.10 -8.67 8.77
C ILE A 6 23.76 -7.27 8.77
N HIS A 7 25.06 -7.20 9.12
CA HIS A 7 25.78 -5.94 9.19
C HIS A 7 25.90 -5.26 7.82
N ARG A 8 26.05 -6.06 6.76
CA ARG A 8 26.12 -5.54 5.39
C ARG A 8 24.78 -5.01 4.89
N ALA A 9 23.70 -5.69 5.23
CA ALA A 9 22.36 -5.28 4.80
C ALA A 9 21.85 -4.01 5.48
N MET A 10 22.17 -3.77 6.76
CA MET A 10 21.62 -2.67 7.54
C MET A 10 21.73 -1.28 6.90
N PRO A 11 22.88 -0.83 6.38
CA PRO A 11 22.99 0.48 5.75
C PRO A 11 22.09 0.60 4.52
N THR A 12 22.03 -0.44 3.70
CA THR A 12 21.22 -0.47 2.47
C THR A 12 19.71 -0.51 2.80
N LEU A 13 19.30 -1.30 3.79
CA LEU A 13 17.91 -1.31 4.24
C LEU A 13 17.49 0.06 4.81
N ASN A 14 18.39 0.73 5.53
CA ASN A 14 18.15 2.09 6.00
C ASN A 14 18.01 3.07 4.82
N ALA A 15 18.81 2.93 3.77
CA ALA A 15 18.69 3.75 2.57
C ALA A 15 17.35 3.54 1.85
N LEU A 16 16.89 2.29 1.72
CA LEU A 16 15.57 1.98 1.16
C LEU A 16 14.42 2.64 1.94
N VAL A 17 14.49 2.58 3.28
CA VAL A 17 13.46 3.19 4.15
C VAL A 17 13.50 4.71 4.09
N ALA A 18 14.69 5.30 3.93
CA ALA A 18 14.89 6.74 3.88
C ALA A 18 14.72 7.36 2.48
N GLU A 19 14.55 6.53 1.45
CA GLU A 19 14.40 6.99 0.07
C GLU A 19 13.17 7.89 -0.09
N PRO A 20 13.35 9.13 -0.58
CA PRO A 20 12.23 10.03 -0.87
C PRO A 20 11.61 9.64 -2.23
N TRP A 21 10.71 8.68 -2.24
CA TRP A 21 10.10 8.11 -3.45
C TRP A 21 9.42 9.17 -4.31
N ASP A 22 8.54 9.98 -3.69
CA ASP A 22 7.85 11.15 -4.24
C ASP A 22 7.32 12.04 -3.11
N GLN A 23 6.56 13.07 -3.45
CA GLN A 23 5.94 13.98 -2.49
C GLN A 23 4.43 13.77 -2.37
N GLY A 24 3.87 12.76 -3.07
CA GLY A 24 2.43 12.63 -3.22
C GLY A 24 1.84 13.76 -4.05
N ASN A 25 0.52 13.88 -4.01
CA ASN A 25 -0.22 14.95 -4.66
C ASN A 25 -1.51 15.27 -3.88
N ASP A 26 -2.40 16.07 -4.46
CA ASP A 26 -3.67 16.45 -3.79
C ASP A 26 -4.58 15.27 -3.45
N PHE A 27 -4.34 14.09 -4.03
CA PHE A 27 -5.18 12.90 -3.89
C PHE A 27 -4.48 11.72 -3.23
N PHE A 28 -3.16 11.66 -3.28
CA PHE A 28 -2.37 10.54 -2.77
C PHE A 28 -1.29 11.01 -1.81
N ASP A 29 -1.18 10.31 -0.69
CA ASP A 29 -0.02 10.45 0.19
C ASP A 29 1.27 10.07 -0.56
N PRO A 30 2.44 10.59 -0.11
CA PRO A 30 3.73 10.17 -0.64
C PRO A 30 3.91 8.66 -0.60
N THR A 31 4.54 8.14 -1.64
CA THR A 31 4.93 6.72 -1.69
C THR A 31 5.82 6.36 -0.50
N SER A 32 5.53 5.23 0.11
CA SER A 32 6.25 4.76 1.29
C SER A 32 6.64 3.29 1.19
N LEU A 33 7.85 2.97 1.69
CA LEU A 33 8.34 1.60 1.84
C LEU A 33 8.27 1.19 3.31
N GLN A 34 7.73 0.00 3.56
CA GLN A 34 7.68 -0.60 4.88
C GLN A 34 8.32 -1.99 4.87
N ILE A 35 9.34 -2.18 5.71
CA ILE A 35 9.88 -3.50 5.97
C ILE A 35 8.97 -4.19 6.98
N SER A 36 8.35 -5.29 6.58
CA SER A 36 7.41 -6.04 7.43
C SER A 36 8.07 -7.21 8.14
N THR A 37 9.17 -7.75 7.61
CA THR A 37 9.84 -8.90 8.19
C THR A 37 11.33 -8.87 7.88
N ILE A 38 12.15 -9.20 8.88
CA ILE A 38 13.58 -9.50 8.71
C ILE A 38 13.84 -10.81 9.42
N ARG A 39 14.44 -11.77 8.72
CA ARG A 39 14.82 -13.08 9.27
C ARG A 39 16.28 -13.37 8.98
N ALA A 40 17.03 -13.81 9.98
CA ALA A 40 18.41 -14.23 9.84
C ALA A 40 18.81 -15.19 10.96
N GLY A 41 19.65 -16.17 10.64
CA GLY A 41 20.20 -17.10 11.62
C GLY A 41 19.19 -18.06 12.24
N GLN A 42 19.65 -18.79 13.24
CA GLN A 42 18.89 -19.85 13.92
C GLN A 42 18.76 -19.60 15.43
N GLY A 43 18.98 -18.36 15.90
CA GLY A 43 18.85 -17.99 17.30
C GLY A 43 20.04 -18.36 18.20
N VAL A 44 21.17 -18.76 17.63
CA VAL A 44 22.42 -19.03 18.38
C VAL A 44 23.35 -17.81 18.30
N THR A 45 23.99 -17.47 19.41
CA THR A 45 24.72 -16.21 19.56
C THR A 45 26.13 -16.21 18.97
N ASN A 46 26.71 -17.39 18.71
CA ASN A 46 28.08 -17.59 18.27
C ASN A 46 28.21 -18.05 16.80
N VAL A 47 27.11 -18.02 16.05
CA VAL A 47 27.07 -18.37 14.63
C VAL A 47 26.59 -17.18 13.80
N ILE A 48 27.39 -16.77 12.83
CA ILE A 48 27.03 -15.75 11.83
C ILE A 48 26.12 -16.42 10.80
N PRO A 49 24.96 -15.84 10.47
CA PRO A 49 24.08 -16.40 9.45
C PRO A 49 24.71 -16.35 8.05
N GLY A 50 24.29 -17.25 7.17
CA GLY A 50 24.71 -17.22 5.76
C GLY A 50 23.94 -16.24 4.90
N SER A 51 22.74 -15.84 5.33
CA SER A 51 21.85 -14.94 4.59
C SER A 51 20.91 -14.17 5.53
N VAL A 52 20.29 -13.12 4.97
CA VAL A 52 19.19 -12.35 5.57
C VAL A 52 18.04 -12.37 4.59
N GLU A 53 16.87 -12.75 5.04
CA GLU A 53 15.61 -12.62 4.31
C GLU A 53 14.90 -11.35 4.76
N VAL A 54 14.44 -10.53 3.81
CA VAL A 54 13.72 -9.29 4.09
C VAL A 54 12.43 -9.27 3.27
N LEU A 55 11.29 -9.07 3.94
CA LEU A 55 10.03 -8.79 3.28
C LEU A 55 9.70 -7.31 3.47
N PHE A 56 9.44 -6.64 2.37
CA PHE A 56 8.99 -5.26 2.38
C PHE A 56 7.85 -5.06 1.40
N ASN A 57 7.10 -4.00 1.58
CA ASN A 57 6.10 -3.57 0.62
C ASN A 57 6.19 -2.06 0.40
N LEU A 58 5.65 -1.62 -0.73
CA LEU A 58 5.46 -0.21 -1.03
C LEU A 58 3.97 0.06 -1.26
N ARG A 59 3.51 1.19 -0.72
CA ARG A 59 2.27 1.82 -1.12
C ARG A 59 2.66 3.06 -1.90
N PHE A 60 2.25 3.12 -3.15
CA PHE A 60 2.73 4.16 -4.05
C PHE A 60 1.60 5.00 -4.64
N SER A 61 1.93 6.25 -4.90
CA SER A 61 1.06 7.26 -5.49
C SER A 61 1.07 7.14 -7.01
N THR A 62 0.32 7.99 -7.68
CA THR A 62 0.36 8.14 -9.15
C THR A 62 1.57 8.91 -9.67
N GLU A 63 2.46 9.39 -8.77
CA GLU A 63 3.66 10.16 -9.12
C GLU A 63 4.85 9.29 -9.53
N VAL A 64 4.80 8.00 -9.23
CA VAL A 64 5.82 7.00 -9.60
C VAL A 64 5.16 5.75 -10.14
N THR A 65 5.85 5.07 -11.03
CA THR A 65 5.42 3.79 -11.60
C THR A 65 6.03 2.61 -10.85
N ALA A 66 5.42 1.43 -10.98
CA ALA A 66 5.97 0.21 -10.41
C ALA A 66 7.37 -0.11 -10.94
N ASP A 67 7.63 0.19 -12.22
CA ASP A 67 8.92 -0.05 -12.84
C ASP A 67 9.99 0.92 -12.32
N GLU A 68 9.69 2.21 -12.17
CA GLU A 68 10.59 3.19 -11.53
C GLU A 68 10.92 2.81 -10.08
N ILE A 69 9.97 2.29 -9.33
CA ILE A 69 10.18 1.81 -7.98
C ILE A 69 11.16 0.62 -7.98
N ARG A 70 10.98 -0.34 -8.88
CA ARG A 70 11.89 -1.50 -9.02
C ARG A 70 13.31 -1.04 -9.33
N GLU A 71 13.47 -0.23 -10.35
CA GLU A 71 14.78 0.30 -10.79
C GLU A 71 15.48 1.04 -9.65
N ARG A 72 14.77 1.89 -8.89
CA ARG A 72 15.34 2.63 -7.76
C ARG A 72 15.70 1.73 -6.59
N CYS A 73 14.87 0.75 -6.25
CA CYS A 73 15.18 -0.25 -5.22
C CYS A 73 16.44 -1.02 -5.58
N GLU A 74 16.51 -1.55 -6.80
CA GLU A 74 17.66 -2.34 -7.26
C GLU A 74 18.93 -1.47 -7.32
N ALA A 75 18.84 -0.23 -7.76
CA ALA A 75 19.96 0.70 -7.73
C ALA A 75 20.50 0.95 -6.30
N ILE A 76 19.62 1.07 -5.30
CA ILE A 76 20.03 1.21 -3.89
C ILE A 76 20.70 -0.08 -3.38
N LEU A 77 20.16 -1.25 -3.74
CA LEU A 77 20.73 -2.55 -3.36
C LEU A 77 22.13 -2.73 -3.99
N ASP A 78 22.28 -2.39 -5.26
CA ASP A 78 23.56 -2.49 -6.01
C ASP A 78 24.61 -1.53 -5.43
N GLN A 79 24.22 -0.29 -5.11
CA GLN A 79 25.11 0.68 -4.46
C GLN A 79 25.59 0.18 -3.08
N GLY A 80 24.77 -0.59 -2.39
CA GLY A 80 25.14 -1.24 -1.12
C GLY A 80 26.18 -2.37 -1.29
N GLY A 81 26.48 -2.78 -2.51
CA GLY A 81 27.43 -3.85 -2.81
C GLY A 81 26.99 -5.21 -2.25
N LEU A 82 25.68 -5.44 -2.19
CA LEU A 82 25.09 -6.69 -1.72
C LEU A 82 25.04 -7.72 -2.87
N THR A 83 25.12 -8.99 -2.50
CA THR A 83 24.69 -10.08 -3.37
C THR A 83 23.30 -10.47 -2.91
N TYR A 84 22.31 -10.33 -3.80
CA TYR A 84 20.92 -10.55 -3.44
C TYR A 84 20.13 -11.20 -4.58
N ASP A 85 19.03 -11.83 -4.20
CA ASP A 85 17.95 -12.21 -5.10
C ASP A 85 16.71 -11.42 -4.66
N ILE A 86 15.95 -10.91 -5.61
CA ILE A 86 14.72 -10.15 -5.33
C ILE A 86 13.56 -10.69 -6.16
N GLU A 87 12.43 -10.87 -5.51
CA GLU A 87 11.16 -11.25 -6.15
C GLU A 87 10.17 -10.10 -6.03
N TRP A 88 9.58 -9.71 -7.16
CA TRP A 88 8.60 -8.64 -7.23
C TRP A 88 7.20 -9.18 -7.45
N SER A 89 6.25 -8.66 -6.68
CA SER A 89 4.83 -8.94 -6.86
C SER A 89 4.05 -7.64 -6.86
N LEU A 90 3.45 -7.30 -8.00
CA LEU A 90 2.58 -6.13 -8.14
C LEU A 90 1.15 -6.55 -7.87
N SER A 91 0.56 -6.05 -6.78
CA SER A 91 -0.86 -6.32 -6.47
C SER A 91 -1.82 -5.41 -7.24
N GLY A 92 -1.39 -4.26 -7.69
CA GLY A 92 -2.18 -3.36 -8.54
C GLY A 92 -1.55 -1.97 -8.61
N GLU A 93 -1.95 -1.24 -9.66
CA GLU A 93 -1.58 0.17 -9.85
C GLU A 93 -2.53 1.07 -9.04
N PRO A 94 -2.07 2.22 -8.56
CA PRO A 94 -2.97 3.23 -8.01
C PRO A 94 -3.88 3.77 -9.12
N PHE A 95 -5.10 4.10 -8.77
CA PHE A 95 -6.04 4.73 -9.69
C PHE A 95 -6.79 5.88 -9.03
N LEU A 96 -7.15 6.88 -9.82
CA LEU A 96 -8.00 7.98 -9.41
C LEU A 96 -9.25 7.99 -10.27
N THR A 97 -10.41 8.02 -9.64
CA THR A 97 -11.67 8.25 -10.34
C THR A 97 -11.91 9.75 -10.44
N GLU A 98 -11.83 10.26 -11.65
CA GLU A 98 -12.12 11.66 -11.95
C GLU A 98 -13.57 12.02 -11.58
N PRO A 99 -13.83 13.28 -11.19
CA PRO A 99 -15.17 13.78 -10.97
C PRO A 99 -16.08 13.51 -12.18
N GLY A 100 -17.22 12.87 -11.96
CA GLY A 100 -18.12 12.46 -13.05
C GLY A 100 -19.46 11.96 -12.55
N ALA A 101 -20.24 11.39 -13.46
CA ALA A 101 -21.63 11.00 -13.20
C ALA A 101 -21.76 10.01 -12.04
N LEU A 102 -20.88 9.01 -11.99
CA LEU A 102 -20.92 7.99 -10.93
C LEU A 102 -20.60 8.60 -9.56
N LEU A 103 -19.52 9.39 -9.45
CA LEU A 103 -19.13 10.01 -8.20
C LEU A 103 -20.22 10.95 -7.68
N ASN A 104 -20.81 11.77 -8.57
CA ASN A 104 -21.90 12.68 -8.21
C ASN A 104 -23.16 11.91 -7.76
N ALA A 105 -23.50 10.82 -8.44
CA ALA A 105 -24.65 9.99 -8.07
C ALA A 105 -24.47 9.36 -6.68
N VAL A 106 -23.28 8.82 -6.41
CA VAL A 106 -22.96 8.15 -5.14
C VAL A 106 -22.95 9.16 -4.00
N THR A 107 -22.24 10.29 -4.15
CA THR A 107 -22.17 11.32 -3.11
C THR A 107 -23.54 11.91 -2.81
N GLY A 108 -24.35 12.20 -3.85
CA GLY A 108 -25.71 12.68 -3.69
C GLY A 108 -26.63 11.65 -3.00
N SER A 109 -26.50 10.37 -3.31
CA SER A 109 -27.25 9.29 -2.67
C SER A 109 -26.89 9.14 -1.19
N ILE A 110 -25.60 9.26 -0.84
CA ILE A 110 -25.16 9.24 0.55
C ILE A 110 -25.72 10.43 1.31
N GLU A 111 -25.62 11.63 0.76
CA GLU A 111 -26.14 12.84 1.39
C GLU A 111 -27.65 12.76 1.60
N ALA A 112 -28.40 12.36 0.59
CA ALA A 112 -29.86 12.20 0.67
C ALA A 112 -30.30 11.13 1.70
N THR A 113 -29.50 10.05 1.85
CA THR A 113 -29.85 8.95 2.74
C THR A 113 -29.42 9.20 4.19
N THR A 114 -28.29 9.86 4.40
CA THR A 114 -27.66 10.00 5.72
C THR A 114 -27.71 11.42 6.28
N GLY A 115 -27.99 12.41 5.45
CA GLY A 115 -27.88 13.84 5.78
C GLY A 115 -26.44 14.33 5.93
N ARG A 116 -25.45 13.56 5.49
CA ARG A 116 -24.01 13.87 5.58
C ARG A 116 -23.39 13.95 4.22
N VAL A 117 -22.59 14.97 3.98
CA VAL A 117 -21.72 15.03 2.80
C VAL A 117 -20.55 14.07 3.00
N PRO A 118 -20.35 13.09 2.12
CA PRO A 118 -19.23 12.16 2.26
C PRO A 118 -17.91 12.85 1.92
N GLU A 119 -16.86 12.44 2.60
CA GLU A 119 -15.50 12.75 2.19
C GLU A 119 -15.11 11.84 1.03
N VAL A 120 -14.58 12.44 -0.03
CA VAL A 120 -14.05 11.72 -1.19
C VAL A 120 -12.54 11.62 -1.02
N SER A 121 -12.01 10.42 -0.93
CA SER A 121 -10.58 10.20 -0.71
C SER A 121 -10.09 8.97 -1.45
N THR A 122 -8.79 8.87 -1.64
CA THR A 122 -8.08 7.68 -2.15
C THR A 122 -7.55 6.80 -1.01
N GLY A 123 -7.80 7.22 0.24
CA GLY A 123 -7.43 6.47 1.44
C GLY A 123 -8.21 5.17 1.56
N GLY A 124 -7.59 4.16 2.11
CA GLY A 124 -8.25 2.87 2.34
C GLY A 124 -7.40 1.68 1.95
N GLY A 125 -8.04 0.52 1.90
CA GLY A 125 -7.40 -0.73 1.49
C GLY A 125 -7.40 -0.88 -0.03
N THR A 126 -6.59 -1.81 -0.51
CA THR A 126 -6.62 -2.23 -1.92
C THR A 126 -7.90 -3.00 -2.21
N SER A 127 -8.59 -2.63 -3.27
CA SER A 127 -9.85 -3.27 -3.70
C SER A 127 -9.75 -3.90 -5.08
N ASP A 128 -10.80 -4.59 -5.49
CA ASP A 128 -10.93 -5.12 -6.84
C ASP A 128 -11.15 -4.02 -7.90
N GLY A 129 -11.43 -2.80 -7.48
CA GLY A 129 -11.46 -1.61 -8.32
C GLY A 129 -10.20 -1.43 -9.16
N ARG A 130 -9.04 -1.83 -8.65
CA ARG A 130 -7.75 -1.82 -9.36
C ARG A 130 -7.73 -2.63 -10.66
N PHE A 131 -8.61 -3.62 -10.79
CA PHE A 131 -8.73 -4.43 -12.01
C PHE A 131 -9.74 -3.83 -13.00
N ILE A 132 -10.66 -3.00 -12.50
CA ILE A 132 -11.73 -2.38 -13.29
C ILE A 132 -11.29 -1.03 -13.82
N ALA A 133 -10.68 -0.20 -13.01
CA ALA A 133 -10.25 1.16 -13.37
C ALA A 133 -9.40 1.23 -14.66
N PRO A 134 -8.46 0.31 -14.93
CA PRO A 134 -7.69 0.32 -16.18
C PRO A 134 -8.52 0.16 -17.45
N SER A 135 -9.76 -0.34 -17.36
CA SER A 135 -10.69 -0.40 -18.51
C SER A 135 -11.28 0.95 -18.90
N GLY A 136 -11.01 2.02 -18.13
CA GLY A 136 -11.58 3.35 -18.30
C GLY A 136 -12.95 3.52 -17.63
N ALA A 137 -13.44 2.53 -16.88
CA ALA A 137 -14.64 2.66 -16.09
C ALA A 137 -14.40 3.53 -14.84
N GLN A 138 -15.40 4.34 -14.47
CA GLN A 138 -15.39 4.99 -13.17
C GLN A 138 -15.60 3.95 -12.06
N VAL A 139 -14.81 4.04 -11.00
CA VAL A 139 -14.88 3.14 -9.85
C VAL A 139 -15.02 3.99 -8.58
N VAL A 140 -16.04 3.69 -7.80
CA VAL A 140 -16.27 4.32 -6.49
C VAL A 140 -16.55 3.22 -5.47
N GLU A 141 -15.85 3.27 -4.36
CA GLU A 141 -16.04 2.34 -3.26
C GLU A 141 -16.86 2.98 -2.16
N VAL A 142 -17.92 2.29 -1.77
CA VAL A 142 -18.80 2.68 -0.67
C VAL A 142 -19.09 1.46 0.18
N GLY A 143 -18.91 1.59 1.48
CA GLY A 143 -19.19 0.50 2.40
C GLY A 143 -19.63 0.98 3.78
N HIS A 144 -19.65 0.05 4.71
CA HIS A 144 -19.90 0.36 6.11
C HIS A 144 -18.69 1.04 6.76
N VAL A 145 -18.87 1.59 7.95
CA VAL A 145 -17.80 2.22 8.72
C VAL A 145 -16.73 1.19 9.11
N ASN A 146 -15.47 1.51 8.85
CA ASN A 146 -14.32 0.62 9.00
C ASN A 146 -13.65 0.65 10.39
N GLU A 147 -14.37 0.99 11.45
CA GLU A 147 -13.79 1.15 12.79
C GLU A 147 -13.02 -0.08 13.32
N THR A 148 -13.38 -1.26 12.85
CA THR A 148 -12.81 -2.53 13.34
C THR A 148 -12.15 -3.38 12.26
N ILE A 149 -11.87 -2.79 11.10
CA ILE A 149 -11.22 -3.51 10.00
C ILE A 149 -9.87 -4.09 10.45
N HIS A 150 -9.61 -5.35 10.09
CA HIS A 150 -8.41 -6.11 10.45
C HIS A 150 -8.16 -6.29 11.97
N GLN A 151 -9.17 -6.05 12.79
CA GLN A 151 -9.09 -6.27 14.24
C GLN A 151 -9.69 -7.61 14.66
N ILE A 152 -9.25 -8.13 15.80
CA ILE A 152 -9.92 -9.26 16.44
C ILE A 152 -11.37 -8.83 16.78
N ASN A 153 -12.34 -9.66 16.41
CA ASN A 153 -13.78 -9.37 16.53
C ASN A 153 -14.23 -8.22 15.56
N GLU A 154 -13.69 -8.20 14.37
CA GLU A 154 -14.18 -7.34 13.29
C GLU A 154 -15.70 -7.46 13.16
N ARG A 155 -16.38 -6.32 13.08
CA ARG A 155 -17.84 -6.26 13.10
C ARG A 155 -18.37 -5.05 12.34
N VAL A 156 -19.62 -5.16 11.94
CA VAL A 156 -20.41 -4.08 11.34
C VAL A 156 -21.70 -3.88 12.13
N ARG A 157 -22.20 -2.66 12.16
CA ARG A 157 -23.49 -2.35 12.78
C ARG A 157 -24.64 -2.80 11.86
N LEU A 158 -25.56 -3.59 12.39
CA LEU A 158 -26.72 -4.05 11.62
C LEU A 158 -27.59 -2.89 11.08
N ALA A 159 -27.60 -1.75 11.75
CA ALA A 159 -28.32 -0.54 11.31
C ALA A 159 -27.73 0.08 10.02
N ASP A 160 -26.51 -0.26 9.64
CA ASP A 160 -25.88 0.28 8.44
C ASP A 160 -26.41 -0.40 7.15
N PHE A 161 -26.86 -1.66 7.23
CA PHE A 161 -27.34 -2.39 6.05
C PHE A 161 -28.54 -1.73 5.34
N PRO A 162 -29.61 -1.28 6.05
CA PRO A 162 -30.70 -0.57 5.39
C PRO A 162 -30.29 0.76 4.76
N LEU A 163 -29.26 1.42 5.30
CA LEU A 163 -28.72 2.66 4.73
C LEU A 163 -27.96 2.36 3.44
N LEU A 164 -27.05 1.37 3.47
CA LEU A 164 -26.32 0.93 2.28
C LEU A 164 -27.28 0.49 1.16
N THR A 165 -28.30 -0.29 1.48
CA THR A 165 -29.32 -0.71 0.49
C THR A 165 -30.05 0.46 -0.19
N LYS A 166 -30.16 1.62 0.49
CA LYS A 166 -30.77 2.81 -0.12
C LYS A 166 -29.77 3.63 -0.92
N ILE A 167 -28.48 3.56 -0.59
CA ILE A 167 -27.41 4.26 -1.30
C ILE A 167 -27.18 3.62 -2.67
N TYR A 168 -27.17 2.27 -2.72
CA TYR A 168 -27.05 1.48 -3.95
C TYR A 168 -28.38 1.41 -4.72
#